data_3bee9da55ae97e803610997b040278c8
#
_entry.id   3bee9da55ae97e803610997b040278c8
#
_cell.length_a   1.000
_cell.length_b   1.000
_cell.length_c   1.000
_cell.angle_alpha   90.00
_cell.angle_beta   90.00
_cell.angle_gamma   90.00
#
_symmetry.space_group_name_H-M   'P 1'
#
loop_
_entity.id
_entity.type
_entity.pdbx_description
1 polymer ?
#
loop_
_entity_poly.entity_id
_entity_poly.type
_entity_poly.pdbx_seq_one_letter_code
_entity_poly.pdbx_strand_id
1 'polypeptide(L)' 'MIKIKLSNLLGERKMTQKALADTTKIRPATISKMYYEEIKRIDVKQLDSICKAFDCEISELLEYIPDNK' A
#
# COMPACT_ATOMS: atom_id res chain seq x y z
N MET A 1 5.61 -9.58 12.18
CA MET A 1 6.03 -8.69 11.09
C MET A 1 4.82 -8.03 10.46
N ILE A 2 5.04 -6.93 9.80
CA ILE A 2 3.96 -6.22 9.09
C ILE A 2 4.07 -6.53 7.61
N LYS A 3 2.99 -7.01 7.03
CA LYS A 3 2.93 -7.29 5.60
C LYS A 3 2.14 -6.19 4.92
N ILE A 4 2.67 -5.67 3.82
CA ILE A 4 1.99 -4.65 3.03
C ILE A 4 1.36 -5.34 1.82
N LYS A 5 0.04 -5.27 1.72
CA LYS A 5 -0.69 -5.99 0.68
C LYS A 5 -1.06 -5.10 -0.50
N LEU A 6 -0.21 -4.11 -0.79
CA LEU A 6 -0.50 -3.18 -1.87
C LEU A 6 -0.59 -3.88 -3.22
N SER A 7 0.30 -4.83 -3.48
CA SER A 7 0.27 -5.55 -4.75
C SER A 7 -1.03 -6.32 -4.93
N ASN A 8 -1.56 -6.87 -3.84
CA ASN A 8 -2.84 -7.58 -3.89
C ASN A 8 -3.97 -6.63 -4.25
N LEU A 9 -3.99 -5.46 -3.62
CA LEU A 9 -5.03 -4.47 -3.89
C LEU A 9 -4.96 -3.96 -5.31
N LEU A 10 -3.75 -3.67 -5.80
CA LEU A 10 -3.59 -3.21 -7.18
C LEU A 10 -4.09 -4.26 -8.16
N GLY A 11 -3.77 -5.53 -7.89
CA GLY A 11 -4.23 -6.62 -8.74
C GLY A 11 -5.74 -6.76 -8.74
N GLU A 12 -6.34 -6.71 -7.55
CA GLU A 12 -7.79 -6.83 -7.41
C GLU A 12 -8.54 -5.70 -8.09
N ARG A 13 -7.98 -4.49 -8.00
CA ARG A 13 -8.63 -3.32 -8.58
C ARG A 13 -8.19 -3.06 -10.01
N LYS A 14 -7.28 -3.88 -10.53
CA LYS A 14 -6.73 -3.74 -11.88
C LYS A 14 -6.17 -2.34 -12.10
N MET A 15 -5.43 -1.86 -11.11
CA MET A 15 -4.84 -0.53 -11.13
C MET A 15 -3.34 -0.66 -11.18
N THR A 16 -2.68 0.24 -11.91
CA THR A 16 -1.23 0.25 -11.99
C THR A 16 -0.63 1.10 -10.87
N GLN A 17 0.67 0.88 -10.60
CA GLN A 17 1.37 1.71 -9.63
C GLN A 17 1.33 3.19 -10.05
N LYS A 18 1.47 3.44 -11.35
CA LYS A 18 1.45 4.80 -11.86
C LYS A 18 0.10 5.47 -11.61
N ALA A 19 -0.98 4.74 -11.86
CA ALA A 19 -2.32 5.27 -11.64
C ALA A 19 -2.53 5.60 -10.17
N LEU A 20 -2.06 4.73 -9.28
CA LEU A 20 -2.17 4.99 -7.86
C LEU A 20 -1.35 6.19 -7.43
N ALA A 21 -0.13 6.33 -7.97
CA ALA A 21 0.70 7.49 -7.66
C ALA A 21 0.02 8.77 -8.10
N ASP A 22 -0.56 8.77 -9.30
CA ASP A 22 -1.27 9.94 -9.82
C ASP A 22 -2.47 10.29 -8.96
N THR A 23 -3.22 9.30 -8.53
CA THR A 23 -4.43 9.52 -7.74
C THR A 23 -4.12 10.01 -6.34
N THR A 24 -3.10 9.45 -5.71
CA THR A 24 -2.77 9.75 -4.31
C THR A 24 -1.78 10.89 -4.17
N LYS A 25 -1.12 11.29 -5.26
CA LYS A 25 -0.05 12.28 -5.25
C LYS A 25 1.17 11.80 -4.46
N ILE A 26 1.27 10.51 -4.26
CA ILE A 26 2.45 9.91 -3.63
C ILE A 26 3.48 9.66 -4.72
N ARG A 27 4.75 9.85 -4.39
CA ARG A 27 5.83 9.65 -5.36
C ARG A 27 5.82 8.22 -5.90
N PRO A 28 6.04 8.05 -7.20
CA PRO A 28 6.10 6.70 -7.77
C PRO A 28 7.14 5.81 -7.09
N ALA A 29 8.27 6.38 -6.70
CA ALA A 29 9.30 5.61 -6.00
C ALA A 29 8.78 5.05 -4.67
N THR A 30 7.98 5.82 -3.96
CA THR A 30 7.40 5.39 -2.69
C THR A 30 6.39 4.27 -2.93
N ILE A 31 5.55 4.43 -3.95
CA ILE A 31 4.57 3.40 -4.32
C ILE A 31 5.29 2.10 -4.68
N SER A 32 6.38 2.21 -5.43
CA SER A 32 7.15 1.03 -5.82
C SER A 32 7.73 0.31 -4.60
N LYS A 33 8.26 1.07 -3.65
CA LYS A 33 8.81 0.46 -2.43
C LYS A 33 7.74 -0.23 -1.61
N MET A 34 6.53 0.34 -1.57
CA MET A 34 5.42 -0.32 -0.89
C MET A 34 5.01 -1.59 -1.61
N TYR A 35 4.99 -1.54 -2.94
CA TYR A 35 4.60 -2.68 -3.76
C TYR A 35 5.50 -3.88 -3.50
N TYR A 36 6.80 -3.63 -3.40
CA TYR A 36 7.78 -4.70 -3.17
C TYR A 36 8.09 -4.91 -1.69
N GLU A 37 7.38 -4.22 -0.82
CA GLU A 37 7.55 -4.34 0.64
C GLU A 37 8.96 -3.99 1.09
N GLU A 38 9.58 -3.02 0.41
CA GLU A 38 10.92 -2.55 0.75
C GLU A 38 10.90 -1.29 1.59
N ILE A 39 9.71 -0.71 1.77
CA ILE A 39 9.60 0.53 2.52
C ILE A 39 9.75 0.23 4.02
N LYS A 40 10.44 1.13 4.72
CA LYS A 40 10.67 0.97 6.15
C LYS A 40 9.88 1.95 6.99
N ARG A 41 9.37 2.99 6.38
CA ARG A 41 8.57 4.01 7.06
C ARG A 41 7.40 4.37 6.16
N ILE A 42 6.24 4.48 6.77
CA ILE A 42 5.04 4.88 6.05
C ILE A 42 4.40 6.04 6.80
N ASP A 43 4.13 7.12 6.08
CA ASP A 43 3.45 8.27 6.62
C ASP A 43 1.96 7.96 6.76
N VAL A 44 1.37 8.34 7.87
CA VAL A 44 -0.06 8.12 8.11
C VAL A 44 -0.90 8.75 7.01
N LYS A 45 -0.50 9.92 6.53
CA LYS A 45 -1.21 10.58 5.44
C LYS A 45 -1.19 9.75 4.17
N GLN A 46 -0.09 9.07 3.92
CA GLN A 46 0.01 8.21 2.74
C GLN A 46 -0.94 7.02 2.86
N LEU A 47 -1.03 6.44 4.05
CA LEU A 47 -1.98 5.36 4.29
C LEU A 47 -3.41 5.83 4.06
N ASP A 48 -3.73 7.01 4.57
CA ASP A 48 -5.04 7.60 4.39
C ASP A 48 -5.38 7.79 2.91
N SER A 49 -4.44 8.32 2.15
CA SER A 49 -4.65 8.55 0.72
C SER A 49 -4.86 7.25 -0.04
N ILE A 50 -4.10 6.23 0.31
CA ILE A 50 -4.22 4.93 -0.37
C ILE A 50 -5.57 4.28 -0.05
N CYS A 51 -5.97 4.31 1.22
CA CYS A 51 -7.27 3.74 1.60
C CYS A 51 -8.42 4.48 0.92
N LYS A 52 -8.30 5.79 0.77
CA LYS A 52 -9.30 6.57 0.04
C LYS A 52 -9.35 6.16 -1.43
N ALA A 53 -8.18 6.03 -2.04
CA ALA A 53 -8.12 5.69 -3.47
C ALA A 53 -8.75 4.34 -3.75
N PHE A 54 -8.57 3.38 -2.85
CA PHE A 54 -9.14 2.05 -3.03
C PHE A 54 -10.51 1.89 -2.37
N ASP A 55 -10.92 2.88 -1.58
CA ASP A 55 -12.15 2.77 -0.79
C ASP A 55 -12.11 1.49 0.04
N CYS A 56 -11.03 1.31 0.78
CA CYS A 56 -10.80 0.09 1.55
C CYS A 56 -10.45 0.40 2.99
N GLU A 57 -10.49 -0.65 3.82
CA GLU A 57 -10.08 -0.55 5.21
C GLU A 57 -8.58 -0.71 5.31
N ILE A 58 -8.00 -0.21 6.39
CA ILE A 58 -6.57 -0.35 6.60
C ILE A 58 -6.17 -1.83 6.70
N SER A 59 -7.05 -2.67 7.19
CA SER A 59 -6.78 -4.10 7.31
C SER A 59 -6.65 -4.79 5.97
N GLU A 60 -7.18 -4.18 4.91
CA GLU A 60 -7.01 -4.72 3.57
C GLU A 60 -5.65 -4.36 2.98
N LEU A 61 -5.02 -3.33 3.53
CA LEU A 61 -3.71 -2.87 3.05
C LEU A 61 -2.57 -3.43 3.87
N LEU A 62 -2.73 -3.49 5.18
CA LEU A 62 -1.69 -3.93 6.10
C LEU A 62 -2.16 -5.14 6.90
N GLU A 63 -1.21 -6.03 7.18
CA GLU A 63 -1.51 -7.23 7.94
C GLU A 63 -0.39 -7.48 8.93
N TYR A 64 -0.74 -7.82 10.16
CA TYR A 64 0.25 -8.24 11.14
C TYR A 64 0.35 -9.75 11.14
N ILE A 65 1.55 -10.25 10.96
CA ILE A 65 1.80 -11.69 10.99
C ILE A 65 2.69 -11.95 12.19
N PRO A 66 2.20 -12.71 13.20
CA PRO A 66 3.02 -12.99 14.39
C PRO A 66 4.28 -13.74 14.01
N ASP A 67 5.36 -13.38 14.66
CA ASP A 67 6.60 -14.13 14.55
C ASP A 67 6.44 -15.37 15.39
N ASN A 68 6.32 -16.45 14.71
CA ASN A 68 6.13 -17.70 15.38
C ASN A 68 7.32 -18.55 15.30
N LYS A 69 7.53 -19.25 16.26
CA LYS A 69 8.68 -20.10 16.19
C LYS A 69 8.42 -21.48 16.46
#